data_1c0b9f69b302198b52b020671379a566
#
_entry.id   1c0b9f69b302198b52b020671379a566
#
_cell.length_a   1.000
_cell.length_b   1.000
_cell.length_c   1.000
_cell.angle_alpha   90.00
_cell.angle_beta   90.00
_cell.angle_gamma   90.00
#
_symmetry.space_group_name_H-M   'P 1'
#
loop_
_entity.id
_entity.type
_entity.pdbx_description
1 polymer ?
#
loop_
_entity_poly.entity_id
_entity_poly.type
_entity_poly.pdbx_seq_one_letter_code
_entity_poly.pdbx_strand_id
1 'polypeptide(L)'
;MRENDILKGEQGALKRALYKSMGFTGEQLGKPIIAIANSYTNATPGHFVLKQLCESVKEGIIKAGGTPMEFSTVAPCDGIAEGHEGMRYILPTRDLIASSIECMVRAHRFDGLVLLGSCDKIVPGMLMAAARLEMPAIFLNGGPMYPASYCGRHYDGNIVTEAIGWKQQGRIDEEEFRHIEDIAEPCPGSCAMLGTANTMSALSESCLLYTSPSPRD
;
A
#
# COMPACT_ATOMS: atom_id res chain seq x y z
N MET A 1 25.35 0.42 2.31
CA MET A 1 24.51 -0.80 2.28
C MET A 1 25.09 -1.82 3.25
N ARG A 2 24.32 -2.36 4.17
CA ARG A 2 24.74 -3.53 4.93
C ARG A 2 24.79 -4.70 3.97
N GLU A 3 25.97 -5.23 3.67
CA GLU A 3 26.05 -6.46 2.90
C GLU A 3 25.25 -7.56 3.62
N ASN A 4 24.40 -8.25 2.89
CA ASN A 4 23.57 -9.34 3.45
C ASN A 4 24.46 -10.54 3.81
N ASP A 5 25.12 -10.46 4.95
CA ASP A 5 26.12 -11.42 5.44
C ASP A 5 25.52 -12.78 5.83
N ILE A 6 24.19 -12.83 6.08
CA ILE A 6 23.53 -14.08 6.52
C ILE A 6 23.50 -15.16 5.42
N LEU A 7 23.70 -14.79 4.17
CA LEU A 7 23.74 -15.72 3.05
C LEU A 7 25.16 -16.15 2.65
N LYS A 8 26.19 -15.57 3.27
CA LYS A 8 27.59 -15.87 2.92
C LYS A 8 28.12 -17.11 3.64
N GLY A 9 29.15 -17.69 3.06
CA GLY A 9 29.90 -18.82 3.62
C GLY A 9 29.09 -20.08 3.87
N GLU A 10 29.61 -21.00 4.62
CA GLU A 10 28.98 -22.28 4.96
C GLU A 10 27.76 -22.09 5.91
N GLN A 11 27.85 -21.13 6.81
CA GLN A 11 26.74 -20.81 7.74
C GLN A 11 25.51 -20.25 7.04
N GLY A 12 25.65 -19.73 5.82
CA GLY A 12 24.55 -19.31 4.96
C GLY A 12 23.88 -20.44 4.16
N ALA A 13 24.44 -21.65 4.17
CA ALA A 13 24.02 -22.75 3.30
C ALA A 13 22.55 -23.13 3.48
N LEU A 14 22.08 -23.29 4.72
CA LEU A 14 20.67 -23.60 5.00
C LEU A 14 19.73 -22.50 4.49
N LYS A 15 20.07 -21.24 4.73
CA LYS A 15 19.27 -20.08 4.30
C LYS A 15 19.17 -20.00 2.77
N ARG A 16 20.30 -20.21 2.08
CA ARG A 16 20.32 -20.30 0.61
C ARG A 16 19.51 -21.49 0.09
N ALA A 17 19.54 -22.64 0.78
CA ALA A 17 18.75 -23.81 0.41
C ALA A 17 17.23 -23.50 0.51
N LEU A 18 16.82 -22.82 1.57
CA LEU A 18 15.43 -22.39 1.76
C LEU A 18 14.99 -21.42 0.64
N TYR A 19 15.79 -20.42 0.30
CA TYR A 19 15.46 -19.52 -0.82
C TYR A 19 15.47 -20.24 -2.17
N LYS A 20 16.40 -21.16 -2.41
CA LYS A 20 16.44 -21.97 -3.64
C LYS A 20 15.20 -22.86 -3.80
N SER A 21 14.63 -23.35 -2.70
CA SER A 21 13.38 -24.12 -2.75
C SER A 21 12.18 -23.31 -3.27
N MET A 22 12.25 -21.99 -3.20
CA MET A 22 11.26 -21.04 -3.76
C MET A 22 11.62 -20.57 -5.18
N GLY A 23 12.68 -21.12 -5.79
CA GLY A 23 13.08 -20.81 -7.16
C GLY A 23 14.17 -19.74 -7.31
N PHE A 24 14.71 -19.17 -6.22
CA PHE A 24 15.79 -18.20 -6.32
C PHE A 24 17.09 -18.88 -6.72
N THR A 25 17.82 -18.28 -7.66
CA THR A 25 19.14 -18.77 -8.10
C THR A 25 20.27 -18.28 -7.18
N GLY A 26 21.43 -18.94 -7.26
CA GLY A 26 22.62 -18.48 -6.53
C GLY A 26 23.07 -17.08 -6.94
N GLU A 27 22.90 -16.72 -8.22
CA GLU A 27 23.20 -15.38 -8.73
C GLU A 27 22.28 -14.33 -8.10
N GLN A 28 20.98 -14.58 -8.05
CA GLN A 28 20.02 -13.68 -7.42
C GLN A 28 20.30 -13.47 -5.93
N LEU A 29 20.67 -14.54 -5.22
CA LEU A 29 21.01 -14.47 -3.80
C LEU A 29 22.35 -13.78 -3.51
N GLY A 30 23.17 -13.55 -4.53
CA GLY A 30 24.40 -12.77 -4.46
C GLY A 30 24.20 -11.26 -4.67
N LYS A 31 22.99 -10.83 -5.09
CA LYS A 31 22.63 -9.43 -5.32
C LYS A 31 22.00 -8.81 -4.07
N PRO A 32 21.91 -7.47 -3.96
CA PRO A 32 21.12 -6.84 -2.92
C PRO A 32 19.66 -7.32 -2.94
N ILE A 33 19.15 -7.74 -1.80
CA ILE A 33 17.79 -8.23 -1.68
C ILE A 33 16.90 -7.09 -1.19
N ILE A 34 15.96 -6.70 -2.04
CA ILE A 34 15.05 -5.59 -1.77
C ILE A 34 13.67 -6.16 -1.39
N ALA A 35 13.27 -5.91 -0.16
CA ALA A 35 11.96 -6.28 0.33
C ALA A 35 10.87 -5.41 -0.30
N ILE A 36 9.73 -6.00 -0.59
CA ILE A 36 8.52 -5.30 -1.00
C ILE A 36 7.43 -5.63 0.02
N ALA A 37 7.13 -4.69 0.90
CA ALA A 37 6.00 -4.81 1.81
C ALA A 37 4.73 -4.38 1.05
N ASN A 38 3.97 -5.36 0.57
CA ASN A 38 2.79 -5.14 -0.24
C ASN A 38 1.51 -5.31 0.61
N SER A 39 0.67 -4.29 0.66
CA SER A 39 -0.62 -4.34 1.32
C SER A 39 -1.77 -4.70 0.37
N TYR A 40 -1.48 -5.37 -0.75
CA TYR A 40 -2.50 -5.84 -1.67
C TYR A 40 -3.58 -6.68 -0.98
N THR A 41 -4.82 -6.35 -1.29
CA THR A 41 -5.99 -7.17 -0.99
C THR A 41 -7.11 -6.84 -1.96
N ASN A 42 -8.01 -7.78 -2.20
CA ASN A 42 -9.26 -7.54 -2.93
C ASN A 42 -10.43 -7.13 -2.01
N ALA A 43 -10.17 -6.98 -0.73
CA ALA A 43 -11.16 -6.56 0.27
C ALA A 43 -11.16 -5.05 0.52
N THR A 44 -10.21 -4.30 -0.08
CA THR A 44 -10.07 -2.85 0.10
C THR A 44 -9.81 -2.19 -1.26
N PRO A 45 -10.69 -1.28 -1.73
CA PRO A 45 -10.57 -0.70 -3.07
C PRO A 45 -9.21 -0.04 -3.34
N GLY A 46 -8.67 0.72 -2.37
CA GLY A 46 -7.39 1.41 -2.48
C GLY A 46 -6.18 0.49 -2.65
N HIS A 47 -6.33 -0.80 -2.38
CA HIS A 47 -5.25 -1.77 -2.42
C HIS A 47 -5.37 -2.78 -3.58
N PHE A 48 -6.50 -2.77 -4.28
CA PHE A 48 -6.78 -3.71 -5.37
C PHE A 48 -5.76 -3.62 -6.51
N VAL A 49 -5.32 -2.41 -6.84
CA VAL A 49 -4.35 -2.15 -7.93
C VAL A 49 -2.91 -2.52 -7.57
N LEU A 50 -2.60 -2.70 -6.28
CA LEU A 50 -1.23 -2.91 -5.81
C LEU A 50 -0.62 -4.23 -6.30
N LYS A 51 -1.45 -5.21 -6.67
CA LYS A 51 -0.97 -6.46 -7.26
C LYS A 51 -0.23 -6.20 -8.57
N GLN A 52 -0.83 -5.43 -9.46
CA GLN A 52 -0.23 -5.08 -10.75
C GLN A 52 0.97 -4.15 -10.57
N LEU A 53 0.86 -3.16 -9.69
CA LEU A 53 1.93 -2.22 -9.40
C LEU A 53 3.16 -2.93 -8.84
N CYS A 54 2.97 -3.96 -8.00
CA CYS A 54 4.05 -4.76 -7.43
C CYS A 54 4.89 -5.45 -8.51
N GLU A 55 4.28 -5.94 -9.59
CA GLU A 55 5.02 -6.56 -10.69
C GLU A 55 5.95 -5.54 -11.38
N SER A 56 5.48 -4.31 -11.60
CA SER A 56 6.32 -3.23 -12.14
C SER A 56 7.48 -2.85 -11.20
N VAL A 57 7.23 -2.88 -9.89
CA VAL A 57 8.28 -2.66 -8.87
C VAL A 57 9.32 -3.76 -8.92
N LYS A 58 8.91 -5.04 -9.01
CA LYS A 58 9.84 -6.17 -9.15
C LYS A 58 10.72 -6.01 -10.38
N GLU A 59 10.13 -5.66 -11.52
CA GLU A 59 10.89 -5.39 -12.75
C GLU A 59 11.92 -4.26 -12.55
N GLY A 60 11.53 -3.16 -11.90
CA GLY A 60 12.41 -2.04 -11.61
C GLY A 60 13.60 -2.46 -10.74
N ILE A 61 13.37 -3.24 -9.68
CA ILE A 61 14.42 -3.77 -8.82
C ILE A 61 15.37 -4.68 -9.59
N ILE A 62 14.85 -5.56 -10.45
CA ILE A 62 15.66 -6.46 -11.26
C ILE A 62 16.53 -5.67 -12.25
N LYS A 63 15.94 -4.66 -12.93
CA LYS A 63 16.66 -3.78 -13.87
C LYS A 63 17.78 -2.99 -13.18
N ALA A 64 17.59 -2.63 -11.90
CA ALA A 64 18.59 -1.97 -11.07
C ALA A 64 19.66 -2.93 -10.50
N GLY A 65 19.57 -4.23 -10.79
CA GLY A 65 20.55 -5.23 -10.35
C GLY A 65 20.25 -5.82 -8.95
N GLY A 66 19.09 -5.58 -8.38
CA GLY A 66 18.62 -6.17 -7.12
C GLY A 66 17.79 -7.44 -7.31
N THR A 67 17.49 -8.10 -6.21
CA THR A 67 16.56 -9.25 -6.14
C THR A 67 15.35 -8.86 -5.32
N PRO A 68 14.14 -8.79 -5.92
CA PRO A 68 12.94 -8.47 -5.20
C PRO A 68 12.43 -9.66 -4.36
N MET A 69 12.02 -9.40 -3.13
CA MET A 69 11.28 -10.35 -2.29
C MET A 69 10.05 -9.69 -1.70
N GLU A 70 8.89 -10.20 -2.06
CA GLU A 70 7.59 -9.67 -1.64
C GLU A 70 7.09 -10.38 -0.39
N PHE A 71 6.48 -9.61 0.51
CA PHE A 71 5.66 -10.11 1.62
C PHE A 71 4.46 -9.21 1.86
N SER A 72 3.41 -9.76 2.50
CA SER A 72 2.15 -9.06 2.70
C SER A 72 2.02 -8.46 4.09
N THR A 73 1.25 -7.36 4.19
CA THR A 73 0.74 -6.81 5.45
C THR A 73 -0.76 -6.55 5.35
N VAL A 74 -1.44 -6.32 6.48
CA VAL A 74 -2.89 -6.12 6.53
C VAL A 74 -3.30 -4.73 6.00
N ALA A 75 -4.51 -4.64 5.44
CA ALA A 75 -5.01 -3.40 4.86
C ALA A 75 -6.55 -3.29 4.96
N PRO A 76 -7.12 -3.09 6.17
CA PRO A 76 -8.56 -2.86 6.30
C PRO A 76 -8.96 -1.49 5.75
N CYS A 77 -10.20 -1.39 5.29
CA CYS A 77 -10.79 -0.17 4.77
C CYS A 77 -11.65 0.53 5.83
N ASP A 78 -11.37 1.79 6.08
CA ASP A 78 -12.13 2.63 7.00
C ASP A 78 -13.59 2.78 6.55
N GLY A 79 -13.81 3.10 5.26
CA GLY A 79 -15.14 3.28 4.71
C GLY A 79 -16.01 2.03 4.79
N ILE A 80 -15.43 0.82 4.61
CA ILE A 80 -16.17 -0.44 4.80
C ILE A 80 -16.46 -0.69 6.29
N ALA A 81 -15.61 -0.22 7.20
CA ALA A 81 -15.79 -0.39 8.64
C ALA A 81 -16.67 0.70 9.27
N GLU A 82 -17.03 1.72 8.52
CA GLU A 82 -17.81 2.85 9.02
C GLU A 82 -19.23 2.41 9.47
N GLY A 83 -19.71 2.99 10.56
CA GLY A 83 -21.04 2.75 11.09
C GLY A 83 -21.24 1.45 11.86
N HIS A 84 -20.19 0.61 12.04
CA HIS A 84 -20.28 -0.61 12.84
C HIS A 84 -19.05 -0.83 13.73
N GLU A 85 -19.07 -1.88 14.56
CA GLU A 85 -18.01 -2.16 15.56
C GLU A 85 -16.63 -2.44 14.95
N GLY A 86 -16.54 -2.81 13.66
CA GLY A 86 -15.30 -3.02 12.93
C GLY A 86 -14.38 -1.81 12.94
N MET A 87 -14.92 -0.59 13.10
CA MET A 87 -14.14 0.63 13.20
C MET A 87 -13.13 0.63 14.37
N ARG A 88 -13.41 -0.13 15.43
CA ARG A 88 -12.49 -0.28 16.59
C ARG A 88 -11.17 -0.94 16.23
N TYR A 89 -11.14 -1.71 15.14
CA TYR A 89 -9.95 -2.43 14.66
C TYR A 89 -9.13 -1.63 13.65
N ILE A 90 -9.67 -0.52 13.15
CA ILE A 90 -9.03 0.27 12.09
C ILE A 90 -7.79 1.01 12.60
N LEU A 91 -7.93 1.80 13.67
CA LEU A 91 -6.80 2.58 14.19
C LEU A 91 -5.61 1.72 14.68
N PRO A 92 -5.82 0.60 15.41
CA PRO A 92 -4.74 -0.26 15.85
C PRO A 92 -3.93 -0.90 14.72
N THR A 93 -4.45 -0.97 13.50
CA THR A 93 -3.71 -1.55 12.37
C THR A 93 -2.46 -0.78 11.99
N ARG A 94 -2.34 0.51 12.32
CA ARG A 94 -1.09 1.26 12.09
C ARG A 94 0.10 0.62 12.81
N ASP A 95 -0.06 0.29 14.10
CA ASP A 95 0.99 -0.34 14.88
C ASP A 95 1.24 -1.79 14.43
N LEU A 96 0.17 -2.50 14.07
CA LEU A 96 0.27 -3.86 13.56
C LEU A 96 1.05 -3.90 12.22
N ILE A 97 0.75 -2.99 11.29
CA ILE A 97 1.46 -2.85 10.03
C ILE A 97 2.92 -2.54 10.29
N ALA A 98 3.20 -1.51 11.10
CA ALA A 98 4.56 -1.10 11.42
C ALA A 98 5.37 -2.26 12.03
N SER A 99 4.79 -2.96 12.99
CA SER A 99 5.46 -4.07 13.68
C SER A 99 5.64 -5.29 12.76
N SER A 100 4.65 -5.62 11.93
CA SER A 100 4.77 -6.75 11.00
C SER A 100 5.88 -6.54 9.97
N ILE A 101 5.97 -5.33 9.42
CA ILE A 101 7.02 -4.96 8.47
C ILE A 101 8.39 -4.99 9.15
N GLU A 102 8.50 -4.40 10.35
CA GLU A 102 9.73 -4.40 11.11
C GLU A 102 10.21 -5.83 11.40
N CYS A 103 9.32 -6.72 11.85
CA CYS A 103 9.65 -8.12 12.10
C CYS A 103 10.17 -8.84 10.85
N MET A 104 9.49 -8.69 9.71
CA MET A 104 9.90 -9.32 8.47
C MET A 104 11.28 -8.80 8.01
N VAL A 105 11.47 -7.50 8.01
CA VAL A 105 12.70 -6.88 7.53
C VAL A 105 13.89 -7.26 8.42
N ARG A 106 13.74 -7.18 9.74
CA ARG A 106 14.83 -7.53 10.68
C ARG A 106 15.14 -9.02 10.68
N ALA A 107 14.12 -9.90 10.62
CA ALA A 107 14.32 -11.34 10.62
C ALA A 107 15.05 -11.82 9.37
N HIS A 108 14.74 -11.26 8.21
CA HIS A 108 15.36 -11.65 6.93
C HIS A 108 16.58 -10.80 6.56
N ARG A 109 16.83 -9.69 7.28
CA ARG A 109 17.98 -8.79 7.05
C ARG A 109 18.08 -8.28 5.62
N PHE A 110 16.96 -7.81 5.06
CA PHE A 110 16.91 -7.23 3.72
C PHE A 110 17.81 -5.99 3.61
N ASP A 111 18.29 -5.71 2.39
CA ASP A 111 19.22 -4.61 2.10
C ASP A 111 18.50 -3.28 1.80
N GLY A 112 17.23 -3.35 1.42
CA GLY A 112 16.37 -2.19 1.16
C GLY A 112 14.90 -2.56 1.22
N LEU A 113 14.02 -1.58 1.25
CA LEU A 113 12.58 -1.75 1.44
C LEU A 113 11.79 -0.88 0.48
N VAL A 114 10.84 -1.48 -0.23
CA VAL A 114 9.77 -0.78 -0.93
C VAL A 114 8.47 -1.02 -0.18
N LEU A 115 7.77 0.04 0.14
CA LEU A 115 6.48 0.05 0.83
C LEU A 115 5.39 0.34 -0.20
N LEU A 116 4.53 -0.65 -0.48
CA LEU A 116 3.39 -0.51 -1.38
C LEU A 116 2.10 -0.42 -0.57
N GLY A 117 1.53 0.76 -0.51
CA GLY A 117 0.34 1.00 0.27
C GLY A 117 -0.52 2.12 -0.27
N SER A 118 -1.70 2.21 0.28
CA SER A 118 -2.68 3.26 0.05
C SER A 118 -3.56 3.37 1.30
N CYS A 119 -4.60 4.20 1.26
CA CYS A 119 -5.58 4.33 2.32
C CYS A 119 -5.08 4.89 3.66
N ASP A 120 -6.05 5.15 4.52
CA ASP A 120 -6.00 6.05 5.68
C ASP A 120 -5.02 5.61 6.78
N LYS A 121 -5.01 4.34 7.13
CA LYS A 121 -4.16 3.81 8.22
C LYS A 121 -2.91 3.12 7.71
N ILE A 122 -2.93 2.69 6.46
CA ILE A 122 -1.85 1.89 5.86
C ILE A 122 -0.64 2.78 5.56
N VAL A 123 -0.86 3.93 4.92
CA VAL A 123 0.23 4.88 4.64
C VAL A 123 0.97 5.27 5.92
N PRO A 124 0.33 5.79 6.96
CA PRO A 124 1.04 6.13 8.20
C PRO A 124 1.65 4.91 8.89
N GLY A 125 1.02 3.74 8.86
CA GLY A 125 1.59 2.51 9.42
C GLY A 125 2.89 2.10 8.71
N MET A 126 2.94 2.21 7.39
CA MET A 126 4.15 1.95 6.60
C MET A 126 5.25 2.98 6.85
N LEU A 127 4.90 4.26 6.96
CA LEU A 127 5.86 5.33 7.29
C LEU A 127 6.43 5.15 8.70
N MET A 128 5.62 4.69 9.66
CA MET A 128 6.11 4.31 10.99
C MET A 128 7.12 3.16 10.92
N ALA A 129 6.88 2.16 10.07
CA ALA A 129 7.85 1.08 9.83
C ALA A 129 9.16 1.62 9.26
N ALA A 130 9.09 2.46 8.22
CA ALA A 130 10.26 3.08 7.61
C ALA A 130 11.09 3.87 8.63
N ALA A 131 10.42 4.65 9.50
CA ALA A 131 11.07 5.42 10.55
C ALA A 131 11.74 4.56 11.65
N ARG A 132 11.23 3.34 11.91
CA ARG A 132 11.82 2.37 12.85
C ARG A 132 13.00 1.60 12.26
N LEU A 133 13.05 1.52 10.93
CA LEU A 133 14.04 0.75 10.20
C LEU A 133 15.10 1.69 9.63
N GLU A 134 16.24 1.79 10.25
CA GLU A 134 17.37 2.60 9.78
C GLU A 134 18.01 2.02 8.51
N MET A 135 17.24 2.00 7.39
CA MET A 135 17.65 1.42 6.12
C MET A 135 17.06 2.21 4.94
N PRO A 136 17.63 2.10 3.73
CA PRO A 136 17.03 2.69 2.54
C PRO A 136 15.62 2.17 2.31
N ALA A 137 14.65 3.07 2.29
CA ALA A 137 13.24 2.73 2.08
C ALA A 137 12.58 3.72 1.12
N ILE A 138 11.68 3.20 0.28
CA ILE A 138 10.85 3.97 -0.64
C ILE A 138 9.39 3.63 -0.36
N PHE A 139 8.54 4.65 -0.28
CA PHE A 139 7.10 4.48 -0.25
C PHE A 139 6.51 4.73 -1.64
N LEU A 140 5.66 3.85 -2.13
CA LEU A 140 4.93 3.97 -3.39
C LEU A 140 3.43 3.82 -3.15
N ASN A 141 2.67 4.83 -3.55
CA ASN A 141 1.22 4.89 -3.37
C ASN A 141 0.48 4.23 -4.53
N GLY A 142 -0.66 3.56 -4.22
CA GLY A 142 -1.56 3.00 -5.23
C GLY A 142 -2.38 4.03 -6.00
N GLY A 143 -2.44 5.27 -5.51
CA GLY A 143 -3.21 6.36 -6.13
C GLY A 143 -4.68 6.40 -5.72
N PRO A 144 -5.34 7.57 -5.93
CA PRO A 144 -6.76 7.76 -5.70
C PRO A 144 -7.60 7.18 -6.84
N MET A 145 -8.86 6.87 -6.55
CA MET A 145 -9.87 6.62 -7.56
C MET A 145 -10.29 7.92 -8.27
N TYR A 146 -10.93 7.80 -9.42
CA TYR A 146 -11.56 8.93 -10.08
C TYR A 146 -12.79 9.40 -9.31
N PRO A 147 -13.10 10.71 -9.33
CA PRO A 147 -14.36 11.20 -8.78
C PRO A 147 -15.55 10.71 -9.60
N ALA A 148 -16.68 10.50 -8.92
CA ALA A 148 -17.95 10.24 -9.59
C ALA A 148 -18.39 11.46 -10.42
N SER A 149 -19.18 11.21 -11.46
CA SER A 149 -19.82 12.28 -12.24
C SER A 149 -21.33 12.08 -12.20
N TYR A 150 -22.04 13.04 -11.62
CA TYR A 150 -23.48 13.03 -11.48
C TYR A 150 -24.05 14.41 -11.77
N CYS A 151 -25.08 14.52 -12.60
CA CYS A 151 -25.70 15.78 -13.01
C CYS A 151 -24.71 16.86 -13.47
N GLY A 152 -23.63 16.46 -14.19
CA GLY A 152 -22.61 17.39 -14.70
C GLY A 152 -21.65 17.96 -13.66
N ARG A 153 -21.62 17.40 -12.45
CA ARG A 153 -20.69 17.75 -11.37
C ARG A 153 -19.88 16.55 -10.94
N HIS A 154 -18.70 16.81 -10.38
CA HIS A 154 -17.85 15.79 -9.80
C HIS A 154 -18.10 15.68 -8.28
N TYR A 155 -18.13 14.45 -7.80
CA TYR A 155 -18.34 14.09 -6.40
C TYR A 155 -17.32 13.04 -5.98
N ASP A 156 -17.05 12.99 -4.69
CA ASP A 156 -16.41 11.83 -4.06
C ASP A 156 -17.47 10.84 -3.53
N GLY A 157 -17.04 9.72 -2.92
CA GLY A 157 -17.94 8.69 -2.39
C GLY A 157 -18.95 9.17 -1.35
N ASN A 158 -18.78 10.37 -0.77
CA ASN A 158 -19.74 10.95 0.18
C ASN A 158 -21.09 11.24 -0.47
N ILE A 159 -21.15 11.32 -1.80
CA ILE A 159 -22.45 11.49 -2.50
C ILE A 159 -23.45 10.40 -2.10
N VAL A 160 -23.02 9.18 -1.82
CA VAL A 160 -23.90 8.08 -1.37
C VAL A 160 -24.53 8.43 -0.02
N THR A 161 -23.72 8.96 0.91
CA THR A 161 -24.21 9.40 2.23
C THR A 161 -25.21 10.56 2.11
N GLU A 162 -24.94 11.52 1.22
CA GLU A 162 -25.88 12.60 0.91
C GLU A 162 -27.16 12.06 0.28
N ALA A 163 -27.05 11.12 -0.65
CA ALA A 163 -28.19 10.50 -1.33
C ALA A 163 -29.11 9.73 -0.37
N ILE A 164 -28.58 9.13 0.70
CA ILE A 164 -29.38 8.55 1.78
C ILE A 164 -30.30 9.63 2.38
N GLY A 165 -29.76 10.79 2.68
CA GLY A 165 -30.54 11.93 3.19
C GLY A 165 -31.58 12.45 2.18
N TRP A 166 -31.22 12.53 0.90
CA TRP A 166 -32.16 12.96 -0.16
C TRP A 166 -33.31 11.98 -0.32
N LYS A 167 -33.02 10.67 -0.27
CA LYS A 167 -34.06 9.63 -0.32
C LYS A 167 -35.01 9.68 0.87
N GLN A 168 -34.48 9.84 2.09
CA GLN A 168 -35.27 9.97 3.30
C GLN A 168 -36.21 11.18 3.27
N GLN A 169 -35.80 12.24 2.57
CA GLN A 169 -36.63 13.46 2.36
C GLN A 169 -37.57 13.34 1.15
N GLY A 170 -37.58 12.21 0.44
CA GLY A 170 -38.40 12.04 -0.77
C GLY A 170 -37.96 12.90 -1.96
N ARG A 171 -36.70 13.37 -1.97
CA ARG A 171 -36.15 14.21 -3.06
C ARG A 171 -35.69 13.40 -4.25
N ILE A 172 -35.30 12.13 -4.03
CA ILE A 172 -34.96 11.12 -5.02
C ILE A 172 -35.72 9.83 -4.71
N ASP A 173 -35.99 9.04 -5.73
CA ASP A 173 -36.63 7.73 -5.59
C ASP A 173 -35.58 6.60 -5.42
N GLU A 174 -36.07 5.36 -5.41
CA GLU A 174 -35.22 4.17 -5.27
C GLU A 174 -34.33 3.94 -6.48
N GLU A 175 -34.80 4.22 -7.68
CA GLU A 175 -34.06 4.02 -8.91
C GLU A 175 -32.88 5.01 -8.99
N GLU A 176 -33.14 6.26 -8.72
CA GLU A 176 -32.13 7.32 -8.65
C GLU A 176 -31.07 7.03 -7.57
N PHE A 177 -31.51 6.56 -6.40
CA PHE A 177 -30.59 6.20 -5.32
C PHE A 177 -29.62 5.08 -5.75
N ARG A 178 -30.13 4.03 -6.37
CA ARG A 178 -29.31 2.93 -6.89
C ARG A 178 -28.35 3.39 -7.99
N HIS A 179 -28.83 4.27 -8.85
CA HIS A 179 -27.96 4.86 -9.89
C HIS A 179 -26.79 5.61 -9.26
N ILE A 180 -27.01 6.41 -8.22
CA ILE A 180 -25.94 7.11 -7.51
C ILE A 180 -24.97 6.12 -6.86
N GLU A 181 -25.48 5.05 -6.22
CA GLU A 181 -24.64 4.00 -5.64
C GLU A 181 -23.72 3.34 -6.68
N ASP A 182 -24.25 3.02 -7.86
CA ASP A 182 -23.51 2.36 -8.95
C ASP A 182 -22.39 3.23 -9.52
N ILE A 183 -22.54 4.55 -9.52
CA ILE A 183 -21.57 5.48 -10.13
C ILE A 183 -20.63 6.16 -9.13
N ALA A 184 -20.90 6.05 -7.83
CA ALA A 184 -20.21 6.81 -6.79
C ALA A 184 -18.70 6.52 -6.71
N GLU A 185 -18.32 5.29 -6.98
CA GLU A 185 -16.93 4.81 -6.88
C GLU A 185 -16.52 4.14 -8.21
N PRO A 186 -16.17 4.92 -9.25
CA PRO A 186 -16.09 4.44 -10.63
C PRO A 186 -14.89 3.53 -10.93
N CYS A 187 -13.92 3.45 -10.05
CA CYS A 187 -12.76 2.57 -10.21
C CYS A 187 -12.08 2.29 -8.86
N PRO A 188 -11.27 1.22 -8.75
CA PRO A 188 -10.49 0.98 -7.53
C PRO A 188 -9.43 2.07 -7.33
N GLY A 189 -9.19 2.42 -6.06
CA GLY A 189 -8.22 3.43 -5.63
C GLY A 189 -8.50 3.84 -4.18
N SER A 190 -7.69 4.70 -3.58
CA SER A 190 -8.06 5.39 -2.34
C SER A 190 -9.17 6.40 -2.61
N CYS A 191 -9.91 6.80 -1.57
CA CYS A 191 -11.03 7.73 -1.71
C CYS A 191 -10.67 8.96 -2.55
N ALA A 192 -11.58 9.41 -3.44
CA ALA A 192 -11.36 10.56 -4.32
C ALA A 192 -11.24 11.90 -3.56
N MET A 193 -11.67 11.95 -2.30
CA MET A 193 -11.55 13.14 -1.46
C MET A 193 -10.12 13.40 -0.98
N LEU A 194 -9.80 14.63 -0.62
CA LEU A 194 -8.54 15.00 0.05
C LEU A 194 -8.63 14.72 1.57
N GLY A 195 -8.91 13.46 1.92
CA GLY A 195 -8.85 12.94 3.29
C GLY A 195 -7.42 12.49 3.66
N THR A 196 -7.30 11.70 4.73
CA THR A 196 -5.99 11.25 5.24
C THR A 196 -5.17 10.51 4.19
N ALA A 197 -5.80 9.62 3.41
CA ALA A 197 -5.10 8.83 2.40
C ALA A 197 -4.35 9.70 1.40
N ASN A 198 -5.04 10.62 0.73
CA ASN A 198 -4.43 11.48 -0.29
C ASN A 198 -3.51 12.54 0.32
N THR A 199 -3.85 13.07 1.50
CA THR A 199 -2.97 14.01 2.22
C THR A 199 -1.64 13.36 2.59
N MET A 200 -1.67 12.17 3.19
CA MET A 200 -0.46 11.45 3.55
C MET A 200 0.35 11.00 2.35
N SER A 201 -0.31 10.65 1.24
CA SER A 201 0.34 10.32 -0.02
C SER A 201 1.08 11.53 -0.60
N ALA A 202 0.41 12.68 -0.66
CA ALA A 202 1.01 13.93 -1.14
C ALA A 202 2.17 14.39 -0.24
N LEU A 203 2.03 14.26 1.08
CA LEU A 203 3.12 14.58 2.02
C LEU A 203 4.30 13.64 1.85
N SER A 204 4.05 12.34 1.68
CA SER A 204 5.12 11.34 1.47
C SER A 204 5.92 11.64 0.21
N GLU A 205 5.25 12.02 -0.87
CA GLU A 205 5.88 12.42 -2.12
C GLU A 205 6.64 13.73 -1.96
N SER A 206 6.02 14.76 -1.36
CA SER A 206 6.63 16.08 -1.17
C SER A 206 7.85 16.05 -0.25
N CYS A 207 7.86 15.16 0.75
CA CYS A 207 8.98 14.97 1.66
C CYS A 207 10.08 14.05 1.11
N LEU A 208 10.01 13.67 -0.16
CA LEU A 208 10.97 12.77 -0.83
C LEU A 208 11.13 11.39 -0.14
N LEU A 209 10.14 10.97 0.63
CA LEU A 209 9.98 9.58 1.07
C LEU A 209 9.58 8.68 -0.11
N TYR A 210 9.24 9.32 -1.20
CA TYR A 210 9.08 8.78 -2.54
C TYR A 210 10.26 9.29 -3.38
N THR A 211 11.11 8.42 -3.86
CA THR A 211 12.29 8.83 -4.62
C THR A 211 11.94 9.12 -6.07
N SER A 212 11.57 10.33 -6.34
CA SER A 212 11.99 10.95 -7.58
C SER A 212 13.37 11.58 -7.32
N PRO A 213 14.37 11.44 -8.19
CA PRO A 213 15.63 12.13 -7.99
C PRO A 213 15.34 13.61 -7.87
N SER A 214 15.74 14.22 -6.76
CA SER A 214 15.66 15.65 -6.57
C SER A 214 16.56 16.31 -7.62
N PRO A 215 16.13 17.42 -8.26
CA PRO A 215 17.01 18.20 -9.12
C PRO A 215 18.25 18.76 -8.40
N ARG A 216 18.39 18.48 -7.10
CA ARG A 216 19.50 18.91 -6.25
C ARG A 216 20.52 17.79 -5.95
N ASP A 217 20.23 16.55 -6.35
CA ASP A 217 21.11 15.39 -6.26
C ASP A 217 21.78 15.15 -7.63
#